data_24653643d25dc86bc5bd8602a6734e6e
#
_entry.id   24653643d25dc86bc5bd8602a6734e6e
#
_cell.length_a   1.000
_cell.length_b   1.000
_cell.length_c   1.000
_cell.angle_alpha   90.00
_cell.angle_beta   90.00
_cell.angle_gamma   90.00
#
_symmetry.space_group_name_H-M   'P 1'
#
loop_
_entity.id
_entity.type
_entity.pdbx_description
1 polymer ?
#
loop_
_entity_poly.entity_id
_entity_poly.type
_entity_poly.pdbx_seq_one_letter_code
_entity_poly.pdbx_strand_id
1 'polypeptide(L)'
;MYKRQLSAISSIQADDTTLTITLDQPDSEFLSYLTLAILPEDYTDQATAPVGTGPFKFVSRTAQDSIVLERFDGYWGTPAQLDKVTFRIIENADSLVMSLQSGAIDMFAHLTSTQAAQLGDDFQVLEGTMNLVQALYLNNAAEPFNNEKVRQALCYAVDKQQIIDVAFDGYGSPIGSSMYPAFQKYFVEDLTDYYPYDPERA
;
A
#
# COMPACT_ATOMS: atom_id res chain seq x y z
N MET A 1 7.38 14.80 3.03
CA MET A 1 6.69 14.00 4.07
C MET A 1 7.65 13.61 5.20
N TYR A 2 8.86 13.13 4.91
CA TYR A 2 9.83 12.64 5.91
C TYR A 2 10.42 13.70 6.88
N LYS A 3 10.42 14.98 6.54
CA LYS A 3 11.00 16.04 7.40
C LYS A 3 10.41 16.13 8.81
N ARG A 4 9.13 15.81 9.01
CA ARG A 4 8.50 15.84 10.35
C ARG A 4 8.85 14.63 11.19
N GLN A 5 8.95 13.45 10.58
CA GLN A 5 9.23 12.18 11.26
C GLN A 5 10.67 12.10 11.77
N LEU A 6 11.61 12.73 11.05
CA LEU A 6 13.02 12.76 11.41
C LEU A 6 13.44 14.03 12.16
N SER A 7 12.50 14.95 12.45
CA SER A 7 12.80 16.21 13.17
C SER A 7 13.14 16.01 14.64
N ALA A 8 12.82 14.85 15.21
CA ALA A 8 13.17 14.48 16.58
C ALA A 8 14.62 14.02 16.74
N ILE A 9 15.40 13.95 15.65
CA ILE A 9 16.80 13.56 15.70
C ILE A 9 17.66 14.75 16.12
N SER A 10 18.35 14.62 17.26
CA SER A 10 19.30 15.64 17.75
C SER A 10 20.70 15.43 17.22
N SER A 11 21.14 14.18 17.04
CA SER A 11 22.45 13.88 16.43
C SER A 11 22.47 12.51 15.76
N ILE A 12 23.36 12.37 14.77
CA ILE A 12 23.68 11.13 14.10
C ILE A 12 25.20 10.97 14.12
N GLN A 13 25.66 9.82 14.57
CA GLN A 13 27.06 9.43 14.56
C GLN A 13 27.20 8.05 13.93
N ALA A 14 28.18 7.87 13.09
CA ALA A 14 28.47 6.59 12.44
C ALA A 14 29.95 6.24 12.60
N ASP A 15 30.24 4.97 12.81
CA ASP A 15 31.54 4.35 12.62
C ASP A 15 31.44 3.23 11.57
N ASP A 16 32.48 2.43 11.40
CA ASP A 16 32.53 1.40 10.34
C ASP A 16 31.38 0.35 10.45
N THR A 17 30.78 0.18 11.60
CA THR A 17 29.81 -0.90 11.89
C THR A 17 28.57 -0.44 12.61
N THR A 18 28.56 0.76 13.18
CA THR A 18 27.50 1.21 14.07
C THR A 18 26.97 2.57 13.65
N LEU A 19 25.64 2.68 13.56
CA LEU A 19 24.94 3.94 13.41
C LEU A 19 24.25 4.28 14.73
N THR A 20 24.63 5.40 15.37
CA THR A 20 24.02 5.91 16.59
C THR A 20 23.14 7.11 16.26
N ILE A 21 21.85 6.99 16.52
CA ILE A 21 20.87 8.08 16.36
C ILE A 21 20.39 8.48 17.74
N THR A 22 20.59 9.76 18.10
CA THR A 22 20.09 10.32 19.35
C THR A 22 18.86 11.17 19.09
N LEU A 23 17.81 11.00 19.88
CA LEU A 23 16.56 11.73 19.77
C LEU A 23 16.49 12.81 20.86
N ASP A 24 15.79 13.92 20.59
CA ASP A 24 15.51 14.98 21.56
C ASP A 24 14.65 14.48 22.73
N GLN A 25 13.73 13.55 22.45
CA GLN A 25 12.84 12.91 23.41
C GLN A 25 12.64 11.42 23.05
N PRO A 26 12.35 10.55 24.04
CA PRO A 26 12.01 9.16 23.76
C PRO A 26 10.79 9.06 22.82
N ASP A 27 10.92 8.29 21.75
CA ASP A 27 9.85 8.01 20.79
C ASP A 27 9.81 6.49 20.50
N SER A 28 8.79 5.82 20.99
CA SER A 28 8.60 4.38 20.80
C SER A 28 8.28 3.99 19.35
N GLU A 29 7.82 4.92 18.53
CA GLU A 29 7.47 4.69 17.13
C GLU A 29 8.63 5.02 16.17
N PHE A 30 9.74 5.59 16.68
CA PHE A 30 10.84 6.07 15.86
C PHE A 30 11.41 5.01 14.91
N LEU A 31 11.52 3.77 15.36
CA LEU A 31 12.05 2.67 14.52
C LEU A 31 11.17 2.42 13.28
N SER A 32 9.86 2.67 13.37
CA SER A 32 8.97 2.52 12.22
C SER A 32 9.20 3.56 11.13
N TYR A 33 9.83 4.69 11.46
CA TYR A 33 10.18 5.75 10.52
C TYR A 33 11.46 5.47 9.73
N LEU A 34 12.25 4.48 10.15
CA LEU A 34 13.51 4.11 9.50
C LEU A 34 13.34 3.22 8.27
N THR A 35 12.11 3.05 7.78
CA THR A 35 11.82 2.40 6.49
C THR A 35 12.17 3.32 5.31
N LEU A 36 13.41 3.78 5.28
CA LEU A 36 13.95 4.71 4.28
C LEU A 36 14.87 3.97 3.31
N ALA A 37 14.97 4.49 2.09
CA ALA A 37 15.97 4.01 1.16
C ALA A 37 17.39 4.32 1.69
N ILE A 38 18.22 3.31 1.78
CA ILE A 38 19.66 3.45 2.11
C ILE A 38 20.38 3.64 0.79
N LEU A 39 21.09 4.74 0.68
CA LEU A 39 21.79 5.16 -0.53
C LEU A 39 23.30 5.23 -0.26
N PRO A 40 24.16 4.97 -1.26
CA PRO A 40 25.59 5.19 -1.13
C PRO A 40 25.89 6.68 -0.89
N GLU A 41 26.85 6.95 -0.03
CA GLU A 41 27.38 8.30 0.20
C GLU A 41 27.96 8.86 -1.11
N ASP A 42 27.75 10.14 -1.34
CA ASP A 42 28.23 10.89 -2.52
C ASP A 42 27.83 10.33 -3.91
N TYR A 43 26.86 9.41 -3.98
CA TYR A 43 26.37 8.89 -5.25
C TYR A 43 25.30 9.81 -5.87
N THR A 44 25.60 10.42 -7.00
CA THR A 44 24.78 11.45 -7.66
C THR A 44 23.83 10.90 -8.73
N ASP A 45 24.07 9.70 -9.23
CA ASP A 45 23.38 9.16 -10.41
C ASP A 45 22.12 8.34 -10.08
N GLN A 46 21.58 8.47 -8.85
CA GLN A 46 20.38 7.74 -8.40
C GLN A 46 19.15 7.93 -9.30
N ALA A 47 19.05 9.04 -10.02
CA ALA A 47 17.93 9.30 -10.93
C ALA A 47 17.97 8.47 -12.22
N THR A 48 19.16 8.08 -12.67
CA THR A 48 19.41 7.42 -13.96
C THR A 48 19.96 6.00 -13.82
N ALA A 49 20.73 5.75 -12.78
CA ALA A 49 21.35 4.46 -12.49
C ALA A 49 21.24 4.16 -10.98
N PRO A 50 20.03 3.91 -10.45
CA PRO A 50 19.82 3.76 -9.02
C PRO A 50 20.60 2.59 -8.43
N VAL A 51 21.20 2.82 -7.27
CA VAL A 51 21.88 1.81 -6.45
C VAL A 51 21.13 1.73 -5.11
N GLY A 52 20.81 0.53 -4.67
CA GLY A 52 20.08 0.26 -3.44
C GLY A 52 20.59 -1.01 -2.76
N THR A 53 19.88 -1.43 -1.71
CA THR A 53 20.23 -2.59 -0.86
C THR A 53 19.32 -3.79 -1.09
N GLY A 54 18.49 -3.79 -2.15
CA GLY A 54 17.54 -4.85 -2.46
C GLY A 54 18.12 -6.09 -3.14
N PRO A 55 17.31 -7.14 -3.33
CA PRO A 55 17.75 -8.41 -3.95
C PRO A 55 17.95 -8.32 -5.47
N PHE A 56 17.59 -7.21 -6.08
CA PHE A 56 17.81 -6.93 -7.49
C PHE A 56 18.57 -5.63 -7.68
N LYS A 57 19.40 -5.57 -8.70
CA LYS A 57 20.13 -4.36 -9.13
C LYS A 57 19.60 -3.86 -10.47
N PHE A 58 19.67 -2.57 -10.66
CA PHE A 58 19.23 -1.89 -11.86
C PHE A 58 20.12 -2.22 -13.05
N VAL A 59 19.53 -2.49 -14.21
CA VAL A 59 20.23 -2.71 -15.48
C VAL A 59 19.98 -1.57 -16.44
N SER A 60 18.69 -1.28 -16.73
CA SER A 60 18.33 -0.24 -17.71
C SER A 60 16.89 0.25 -17.52
N ARG A 61 16.63 1.43 -18.06
CA ARG A 61 15.30 2.00 -18.17
C ARG A 61 15.09 2.57 -19.58
N THR A 62 14.00 2.16 -20.22
CA THR A 62 13.47 2.81 -21.41
C THR A 62 12.26 3.64 -20.99
N ALA A 63 12.31 4.96 -21.22
CA ALA A 63 11.25 5.86 -20.77
C ALA A 63 9.89 5.44 -21.38
N GLN A 64 8.85 5.40 -20.56
CA GLN A 64 7.48 5.00 -20.91
C GLN A 64 7.32 3.59 -21.47
N ASP A 65 8.33 2.73 -21.37
CA ASP A 65 8.29 1.35 -21.84
C ASP A 65 8.62 0.36 -20.71
N SER A 66 9.86 0.40 -20.20
CA SER A 66 10.28 -0.65 -19.27
C SER A 66 11.40 -0.24 -18.33
N ILE A 67 11.49 -0.99 -17.23
CA ILE A 67 12.62 -1.02 -16.29
C ILE A 67 13.09 -2.46 -16.16
N VAL A 68 14.38 -2.67 -16.36
CA VAL A 68 15.01 -3.99 -16.29
C VAL A 68 15.89 -4.07 -15.04
N LEU A 69 15.70 -5.11 -14.27
CA LEU A 69 16.47 -5.46 -13.09
C LEU A 69 17.05 -6.85 -13.25
N GLU A 70 18.22 -7.09 -12.68
CA GLU A 70 18.84 -8.42 -12.57
C GLU A 70 19.10 -8.80 -11.12
N ARG A 71 19.19 -10.10 -10.82
CA ARG A 71 19.50 -10.57 -9.47
C ARG A 71 20.83 -10.00 -8.97
N PHE A 72 20.84 -9.61 -7.73
CA PHE A 72 22.05 -9.20 -7.02
C PHE A 72 22.60 -10.37 -6.21
N ASP A 73 23.61 -11.06 -6.74
CA ASP A 73 24.20 -12.23 -6.08
C ASP A 73 24.90 -11.89 -4.76
N GLY A 74 25.27 -10.62 -4.56
CA GLY A 74 25.84 -10.11 -3.31
C GLY A 74 24.79 -9.63 -2.29
N TYR A 75 23.51 -9.95 -2.49
CA TYR A 75 22.47 -9.53 -1.57
C TYR A 75 22.65 -10.14 -0.17
N TRP A 76 22.49 -9.31 0.85
CA TRP A 76 22.72 -9.67 2.26
C TRP A 76 21.65 -10.60 2.86
N GLY A 77 20.48 -10.69 2.24
CA GLY A 77 19.35 -11.55 2.66
C GLY A 77 19.25 -12.82 1.82
N THR A 78 18.06 -13.42 1.76
CA THR A 78 17.82 -14.60 0.91
C THR A 78 17.90 -14.20 -0.55
N PRO A 79 18.76 -14.85 -1.37
CA PRO A 79 18.90 -14.56 -2.79
C PRO A 79 17.56 -14.67 -3.53
N ALA A 80 17.33 -13.80 -4.49
CA ALA A 80 16.18 -13.91 -5.38
C ALA A 80 16.27 -15.19 -6.24
N GLN A 81 15.11 -15.83 -6.48
CA GLN A 81 15.06 -17.03 -7.33
C GLN A 81 15.03 -16.69 -8.83
N LEU A 82 14.54 -15.52 -9.18
CA LEU A 82 14.52 -15.03 -10.56
C LEU A 82 15.86 -14.38 -10.91
N ASP A 83 16.39 -14.67 -12.08
CA ASP A 83 17.62 -14.06 -12.58
C ASP A 83 17.40 -12.61 -13.05
N LYS A 84 16.20 -12.34 -13.58
CA LYS A 84 15.85 -11.06 -14.19
C LYS A 84 14.37 -10.73 -13.99
N VAL A 85 14.07 -9.46 -13.76
CA VAL A 85 12.71 -8.91 -13.70
C VAL A 85 12.62 -7.72 -14.65
N THR A 86 11.58 -7.70 -15.48
CA THR A 86 11.29 -6.57 -16.36
C THR A 86 9.94 -5.99 -16.01
N PHE A 87 9.91 -4.75 -15.52
CA PHE A 87 8.66 -4.02 -15.32
C PHE A 87 8.28 -3.36 -16.65
N ARG A 88 7.11 -3.72 -17.19
CA ARG A 88 6.54 -3.09 -18.40
C ARG A 88 5.53 -2.03 -18.00
N ILE A 89 5.56 -0.89 -18.67
CA ILE A 89 4.57 0.19 -18.50
C ILE A 89 3.46 -0.02 -19.52
N ILE A 90 2.25 -0.32 -19.05
CA ILE A 90 1.06 -0.52 -19.90
C ILE A 90 0.00 0.47 -19.40
N GLU A 91 -0.35 1.45 -20.22
CA GLU A 91 -1.24 2.55 -19.84
C GLU A 91 -2.73 2.18 -19.95
N ASN A 92 -3.07 1.23 -20.82
CA ASN A 92 -4.46 0.88 -21.12
C ASN A 92 -4.84 -0.44 -20.47
N ALA A 93 -5.97 -0.47 -19.77
CA ALA A 93 -6.48 -1.63 -19.04
C ALA A 93 -6.77 -2.84 -19.96
N ASP A 94 -7.34 -2.60 -21.15
CA ASP A 94 -7.64 -3.69 -22.10
C ASP A 94 -6.35 -4.29 -22.68
N SER A 95 -5.37 -3.44 -23.00
CA SER A 95 -4.05 -3.86 -23.45
C SER A 95 -3.31 -4.71 -22.40
N LEU A 96 -3.58 -4.48 -21.13
CA LEU A 96 -3.00 -5.23 -20.03
C LEU A 96 -3.51 -6.69 -20.02
N VAL A 97 -4.83 -6.90 -20.10
CA VAL A 97 -5.42 -8.24 -20.17
C VAL A 97 -4.92 -8.99 -21.40
N MET A 98 -4.89 -8.33 -22.55
CA MET A 98 -4.34 -8.91 -23.79
C MET A 98 -2.85 -9.26 -23.66
N SER A 99 -2.07 -8.46 -22.94
CA SER A 99 -0.64 -8.72 -22.70
C SER A 99 -0.41 -9.94 -21.82
N LEU A 100 -1.26 -10.15 -20.80
CA LEU A 100 -1.27 -11.40 -20.02
C LEU A 100 -1.63 -12.60 -20.89
N GLN A 101 -2.74 -12.53 -21.63
CA GLN A 101 -3.23 -13.62 -22.47
C GLN A 101 -2.26 -14.01 -23.59
N SER A 102 -1.51 -13.06 -24.12
CA SER A 102 -0.50 -13.32 -25.15
C SER A 102 0.87 -13.75 -24.59
N GLY A 103 1.07 -13.73 -23.28
CA GLY A 103 2.37 -14.00 -22.65
C GLY A 103 3.39 -12.88 -22.83
N ALA A 104 2.97 -11.67 -23.20
CA ALA A 104 3.84 -10.51 -23.27
C ALA A 104 4.26 -10.00 -21.89
N ILE A 105 3.48 -10.32 -20.86
CA ILE A 105 3.80 -10.19 -19.42
C ILE A 105 3.36 -11.47 -18.71
N ASP A 106 4.07 -11.81 -17.62
CA ASP A 106 3.82 -13.03 -16.85
C ASP A 106 2.99 -12.77 -15.60
N MET A 107 2.97 -11.54 -15.10
CA MET A 107 2.29 -11.18 -13.85
C MET A 107 1.79 -9.74 -13.89
N PHE A 108 0.65 -9.53 -13.29
CA PHE A 108 0.13 -8.19 -13.00
C PHE A 108 -0.50 -8.15 -11.60
N ALA A 109 -0.22 -7.06 -10.87
CA ALA A 109 -0.83 -6.76 -9.58
C ALA A 109 -2.00 -5.79 -9.75
N HIS A 110 -3.00 -5.91 -8.85
CA HIS A 110 -4.15 -4.99 -8.76
C HIS A 110 -5.12 -5.04 -9.96
N LEU A 111 -5.44 -6.24 -10.43
CA LEU A 111 -6.57 -6.44 -11.37
C LEU A 111 -7.88 -6.01 -10.71
N THR A 112 -8.76 -5.41 -11.49
CA THR A 112 -10.18 -5.28 -11.11
C THR A 112 -10.88 -6.63 -11.24
N SER A 113 -12.03 -6.81 -10.55
CA SER A 113 -12.90 -7.98 -10.69
C SER A 113 -13.25 -8.26 -12.16
N THR A 114 -13.61 -7.22 -12.91
CA THR A 114 -13.94 -7.29 -14.34
C THR A 114 -12.77 -7.76 -15.19
N GLN A 115 -11.54 -7.32 -14.90
CA GLN A 115 -10.34 -7.77 -15.61
C GLN A 115 -10.00 -9.23 -15.25
N ALA A 116 -10.07 -9.58 -13.95
CA ALA A 116 -9.85 -10.94 -13.50
C ALA A 116 -10.82 -11.93 -14.15
N ALA A 117 -12.10 -11.55 -14.29
CA ALA A 117 -13.12 -12.38 -14.95
C ALA A 117 -12.87 -12.62 -16.45
N GLN A 118 -12.04 -11.83 -17.11
CA GLN A 118 -11.65 -12.04 -18.52
C GLN A 118 -10.49 -13.03 -18.67
N LEU A 119 -9.82 -13.37 -17.57
CA LEU A 119 -8.76 -14.37 -17.57
C LEU A 119 -9.38 -15.76 -17.41
N GLY A 120 -8.93 -16.73 -18.22
CA GLY A 120 -9.39 -18.11 -18.13
C GLY A 120 -8.65 -18.91 -17.05
N ASP A 121 -8.94 -20.22 -17.00
CA ASP A 121 -8.36 -21.18 -16.03
C ASP A 121 -6.84 -21.36 -16.17
N ASP A 122 -6.24 -20.85 -17.24
CA ASP A 122 -4.79 -20.87 -17.46
C ASP A 122 -4.03 -19.88 -16.56
N PHE A 123 -4.76 -18.99 -15.87
CA PHE A 123 -4.19 -17.97 -14.99
C PHE A 123 -4.49 -18.28 -13.52
N GLN A 124 -3.47 -18.11 -12.69
CA GLN A 124 -3.66 -18.11 -11.24
C GLN A 124 -4.02 -16.72 -10.76
N VAL A 125 -5.26 -16.51 -10.36
CA VAL A 125 -5.73 -15.29 -9.74
C VAL A 125 -5.55 -15.43 -8.22
N LEU A 126 -4.75 -14.52 -7.63
CA LEU A 126 -4.52 -14.44 -6.19
C LEU A 126 -5.28 -13.24 -5.64
N GLU A 127 -6.08 -13.50 -4.62
CA GLU A 127 -6.83 -12.47 -3.90
C GLU A 127 -6.10 -12.09 -2.62
N GLY A 128 -6.03 -10.80 -2.34
CA GLY A 128 -5.38 -10.28 -1.14
C GLY A 128 -6.06 -9.04 -0.61
N THR A 129 -6.11 -8.92 0.72
CA THR A 129 -6.65 -7.73 1.38
C THR A 129 -5.69 -6.56 1.25
N MET A 130 -6.13 -5.49 0.62
CA MET A 130 -5.37 -4.24 0.51
C MET A 130 -5.60 -3.35 1.74
N ASN A 131 -4.58 -2.56 2.09
CA ASN A 131 -4.69 -1.49 3.09
C ASN A 131 -5.40 -0.25 2.49
N LEU A 132 -6.55 -0.46 1.88
CA LEU A 132 -7.38 0.57 1.26
C LEU A 132 -8.71 0.66 1.99
N VAL A 133 -9.04 1.85 2.49
CA VAL A 133 -10.28 2.12 3.20
C VAL A 133 -11.14 3.04 2.35
N GLN A 134 -12.37 2.60 2.06
CA GLN A 134 -13.42 3.46 1.51
C GLN A 134 -14.16 4.11 2.67
N ALA A 135 -14.15 5.42 2.74
CA ALA A 135 -14.74 6.16 3.86
C ALA A 135 -15.46 7.41 3.39
N LEU A 136 -16.58 7.72 4.07
CA LEU A 136 -17.26 8.98 3.94
C LEU A 136 -16.71 9.95 5.01
N TYR A 137 -16.05 11.01 4.56
CA TYR A 137 -15.50 12.04 5.44
C TYR A 137 -16.52 13.16 5.64
N LEU A 138 -17.00 13.33 6.88
CA LEU A 138 -17.96 14.34 7.25
C LEU A 138 -17.25 15.59 7.80
N ASN A 139 -17.60 16.77 7.27
CA ASN A 139 -17.08 18.02 7.82
C ASN A 139 -17.81 18.39 9.12
N ASN A 140 -17.22 18.04 10.26
CA ASN A 140 -17.81 18.27 11.58
C ASN A 140 -17.99 19.75 11.94
N ALA A 141 -17.42 20.69 11.19
CA ALA A 141 -17.60 22.13 11.39
C ALA A 141 -18.78 22.71 10.60
N ALA A 142 -19.36 21.94 9.67
CA ALA A 142 -20.45 22.38 8.80
C ALA A 142 -21.77 21.72 9.18
N GLU A 143 -22.89 22.47 9.06
CA GLU A 143 -24.22 21.89 9.16
C GLU A 143 -24.51 20.98 7.95
N PRO A 144 -25.26 19.90 8.15
CA PRO A 144 -25.81 19.38 9.41
C PRO A 144 -24.84 18.48 10.20
N PHE A 145 -23.61 18.30 9.73
CA PHE A 145 -22.64 17.33 10.28
C PHE A 145 -21.93 17.81 11.56
N ASN A 146 -22.13 19.07 11.97
CA ASN A 146 -21.73 19.57 13.29
C ASN A 146 -22.57 18.92 14.42
N ASN A 147 -23.75 18.36 14.10
CA ASN A 147 -24.57 17.61 15.04
C ASN A 147 -24.13 16.14 15.10
N GLU A 148 -23.74 15.68 16.28
CA GLU A 148 -23.30 14.29 16.49
C GLU A 148 -24.40 13.27 16.15
N LYS A 149 -25.67 13.54 16.50
CA LYS A 149 -26.78 12.64 16.20
C LYS A 149 -27.00 12.44 14.71
N VAL A 150 -26.80 13.47 13.90
CA VAL A 150 -26.87 13.36 12.44
C VAL A 150 -25.78 12.43 11.91
N ARG A 151 -24.57 12.52 12.45
CA ARG A 151 -23.48 11.61 12.06
C ARG A 151 -23.75 10.16 12.48
N GLN A 152 -24.31 9.96 13.69
CA GLN A 152 -24.72 8.64 14.17
C GLN A 152 -25.85 8.07 13.33
N ALA A 153 -26.84 8.88 12.97
CA ALA A 153 -27.94 8.49 12.07
C ALA A 153 -27.42 8.00 10.72
N LEU A 154 -26.45 8.70 10.13
CA LEU A 154 -25.80 8.25 8.89
C LEU A 154 -25.11 6.90 9.04
N CYS A 155 -24.47 6.63 10.19
CA CYS A 155 -23.87 5.32 10.44
C CYS A 155 -24.90 4.18 10.46
N TYR A 156 -26.11 4.43 11.01
CA TYR A 156 -27.20 3.45 11.01
C TYR A 156 -27.90 3.33 9.66
N ALA A 157 -27.99 4.43 8.88
CA ALA A 157 -28.69 4.46 7.60
C ALA A 157 -27.91 3.77 6.47
N VAL A 158 -26.61 3.61 6.58
CA VAL A 158 -25.75 3.08 5.51
C VAL A 158 -25.60 1.57 5.62
N ASP A 159 -26.15 0.85 4.64
CA ASP A 159 -25.89 -0.58 4.47
C ASP A 159 -24.51 -0.80 3.83
N LYS A 160 -23.51 -1.04 4.69
CA LYS A 160 -22.12 -1.26 4.25
C LYS A 160 -21.99 -2.52 3.41
N GLN A 161 -22.73 -3.59 3.77
CA GLN A 161 -22.65 -4.85 3.05
C GLN A 161 -23.25 -4.71 1.65
N GLN A 162 -24.37 -4.03 1.51
CA GLN A 162 -24.97 -3.78 0.20
C GLN A 162 -24.03 -2.96 -0.71
N ILE A 163 -23.29 -2.00 -0.15
CA ILE A 163 -22.28 -1.25 -0.92
C ILE A 163 -21.16 -2.18 -1.41
N ILE A 164 -20.68 -3.08 -0.55
CA ILE A 164 -19.65 -4.06 -0.92
C ILE A 164 -20.17 -4.97 -2.04
N ASP A 165 -21.38 -5.50 -1.89
CA ASP A 165 -21.96 -6.43 -2.85
C ASP A 165 -22.20 -5.79 -4.23
N VAL A 166 -22.70 -4.54 -4.25
CA VAL A 166 -23.10 -3.87 -5.50
C VAL A 166 -21.96 -3.10 -6.16
N ALA A 167 -21.11 -2.43 -5.38
CA ALA A 167 -20.07 -1.54 -5.91
C ALA A 167 -18.70 -2.22 -6.04
N PHE A 168 -18.48 -3.30 -5.30
CA PHE A 168 -17.19 -4.00 -5.25
C PHE A 168 -17.31 -5.50 -5.54
N ASP A 169 -18.42 -5.95 -6.13
CA ASP A 169 -18.68 -7.36 -6.50
C ASP A 169 -18.48 -8.33 -5.32
N GLY A 170 -18.76 -7.90 -4.09
CA GLY A 170 -18.56 -8.68 -2.88
C GLY A 170 -17.12 -8.63 -2.32
N TYR A 171 -16.18 -7.96 -2.99
CA TYR A 171 -14.78 -7.87 -2.53
C TYR A 171 -14.60 -6.76 -1.50
N GLY A 172 -14.43 -7.13 -0.25
CA GLY A 172 -14.21 -6.21 0.85
C GLY A 172 -14.79 -6.71 2.16
N SER A 173 -14.57 -5.93 3.22
CA SER A 173 -15.13 -6.20 4.53
C SER A 173 -15.61 -4.91 5.18
N PRO A 174 -16.76 -4.91 5.88
CA PRO A 174 -17.18 -3.78 6.69
C PRO A 174 -16.14 -3.47 7.76
N ILE A 175 -15.93 -2.18 8.02
CA ILE A 175 -15.07 -1.72 9.11
C ILE A 175 -15.84 -0.71 9.97
N GLY A 176 -15.52 -0.65 11.26
CA GLY A 176 -16.13 0.27 12.22
C GLY A 176 -15.33 1.53 12.49
N SER A 177 -14.06 1.54 12.11
CA SER A 177 -13.16 2.68 12.31
C SER A 177 -12.08 2.71 11.23
N SER A 178 -11.27 3.77 11.21
CA SER A 178 -10.10 3.85 10.32
C SER A 178 -8.96 2.87 10.71
N MET A 179 -9.07 2.21 11.87
CA MET A 179 -8.18 1.16 12.32
C MET A 179 -8.81 -0.19 11.98
N TYR A 180 -8.33 -0.85 10.94
CA TYR A 180 -8.78 -2.15 10.46
C TYR A 180 -7.80 -3.27 10.89
N PRO A 181 -8.09 -4.56 10.67
CA PRO A 181 -7.31 -5.67 11.25
C PRO A 181 -5.79 -5.63 11.02
N ALA A 182 -5.31 -5.04 9.91
CA ALA A 182 -3.87 -4.91 9.65
C ALA A 182 -3.13 -4.04 10.69
N PHE A 183 -3.83 -3.16 11.40
CA PHE A 183 -3.26 -2.36 12.49
C PHE A 183 -3.12 -3.12 13.82
N GLN A 184 -3.46 -4.40 13.86
CA GLN A 184 -3.25 -5.32 14.99
C GLN A 184 -3.63 -4.71 16.36
N LYS A 185 -2.65 -4.31 17.18
CA LYS A 185 -2.86 -3.77 18.55
C LYS A 185 -3.74 -2.51 18.62
N TYR A 186 -3.92 -1.80 17.51
CA TYR A 186 -4.77 -0.61 17.44
C TYR A 186 -6.17 -0.91 16.90
N PHE A 187 -6.39 -2.11 16.38
CA PHE A 187 -7.69 -2.56 15.91
C PHE A 187 -8.56 -3.00 17.10
N VAL A 188 -9.80 -2.52 17.12
CA VAL A 188 -10.80 -2.90 18.11
C VAL A 188 -11.97 -3.54 17.36
N GLU A 189 -12.09 -4.85 17.45
CA GLU A 189 -13.08 -5.63 16.70
C GLU A 189 -14.52 -5.22 17.00
N ASP A 190 -14.84 -4.94 18.28
CA ASP A 190 -16.17 -4.53 18.71
C ASP A 190 -16.70 -3.26 18.03
N LEU A 191 -15.81 -2.43 17.45
CA LEU A 191 -16.22 -1.23 16.71
C LEU A 191 -16.80 -1.56 15.32
N THR A 192 -16.57 -2.74 14.78
CA THR A 192 -17.03 -3.12 13.45
C THR A 192 -18.54 -3.06 13.35
N ASP A 193 -19.24 -3.56 14.37
CA ASP A 193 -20.70 -3.59 14.46
C ASP A 193 -21.28 -2.61 15.49
N TYR A 194 -20.50 -1.62 15.92
CA TYR A 194 -20.98 -0.63 16.91
C TYR A 194 -22.17 0.18 16.41
N TYR A 195 -22.23 0.45 15.11
CA TYR A 195 -23.37 1.05 14.42
C TYR A 195 -23.86 0.07 13.33
N PRO A 196 -24.70 -0.92 13.68
CA PRO A 196 -25.26 -1.84 12.69
C PRO A 196 -26.23 -1.10 11.76
N TYR A 197 -26.45 -1.63 10.56
CA TYR A 197 -27.46 -1.10 9.66
C TYR A 197 -28.84 -1.20 10.28
N ASP A 198 -29.47 -0.07 10.52
CA ASP A 198 -30.80 0.05 11.15
C ASP A 198 -31.46 1.36 10.70
N PRO A 199 -32.12 1.36 9.53
CA PRO A 199 -32.76 2.57 8.98
C PRO A 199 -33.93 3.09 9.81
N GLU A 200 -34.58 2.25 10.65
CA GLU A 200 -35.66 2.70 11.53
C GLU A 200 -35.13 3.52 12.72
N ARG A 201 -33.90 3.24 13.13
CA ARG A 201 -33.21 3.97 14.18
C ARG A 201 -32.53 5.24 13.67
N ALA A 202 -32.24 5.32 12.38
CA ALA A 202 -31.58 6.45 11.75
C ALA A 202 -32.51 7.67 11.68
#